data_d8e36d3d799b2967f4a00dd7acc9b402
#
_entry.id   d8e36d3d799b2967f4a00dd7acc9b402
#
_cell.length_a   1.000
_cell.length_b   1.000
_cell.length_c   1.000
_cell.angle_alpha   90.00
_cell.angle_beta   90.00
_cell.angle_gamma   90.00
#
_symmetry.space_group_name_H-M   'P 1'
#
loop_
_entity.id
_entity.type
_entity.pdbx_description
1 polymer ?
#
loop_
_entity_poly.entity_id
_entity_poly.type
_entity_poly.pdbx_seq_one_letter_code
_entity_poly.pdbx_strand_id
1 'polypeptide(L)'
;MISPSGNFKLYLASKPVDFRKGMDGLAAIVMNEFDLDPFSGAIFIFRSKRADRMKIIVWDGTGLVMTYKRIEGAGFVWPRMTDGVITINRSQFEALFEGLDWQRVVPRHVRKPVAV
;
A
#
# COMPACT_ATOMS: atom_id res chain seq x y z
N MET A 1 2.44 -5.71 13.52
CA MET A 1 1.89 -6.53 12.45
C MET A 1 0.48 -6.10 12.13
N ILE A 2 0.03 -6.37 10.92
CA ILE A 2 -1.28 -5.95 10.45
C ILE A 2 -2.38 -6.74 11.16
N SER A 3 -3.42 -6.04 11.59
CA SER A 3 -4.55 -6.67 12.27
C SER A 3 -5.24 -7.71 11.38
N PRO A 4 -5.53 -8.91 11.88
CA PRO A 4 -6.23 -9.92 11.09
C PRO A 4 -7.72 -9.64 10.90
N SER A 5 -8.27 -8.61 11.52
CA SER A 5 -9.70 -8.29 11.42
C SER A 5 -10.14 -7.86 10.03
N GLY A 6 -9.22 -7.57 9.14
CA GLY A 6 -9.47 -7.42 7.72
C GLY A 6 -10.11 -6.12 7.24
N ASN A 7 -10.46 -5.22 8.15
CA ASN A 7 -11.08 -3.94 7.80
C ASN A 7 -10.09 -2.79 7.77
N PHE A 8 -8.95 -2.99 7.15
CA PHE A 8 -7.97 -1.94 6.95
C PHE A 8 -7.95 -1.50 5.49
N LYS A 9 -7.64 -0.22 5.30
CA LYS A 9 -7.51 0.34 3.95
C LYS A 9 -6.07 0.24 3.49
N LEU A 10 -5.91 0.01 2.19
CA LEU A 10 -4.63 -0.09 1.52
C LEU A 10 -4.55 1.03 0.49
N TYR A 11 -3.57 1.92 0.67
CA TYR A 11 -3.35 3.05 -0.22
C TYR A 11 -2.02 2.90 -0.92
N LEU A 12 -2.07 2.94 -2.24
CA LEU A 12 -0.90 2.86 -3.10
C LEU A 12 -0.55 4.27 -3.58
N ALA A 13 0.63 4.77 -3.19
CA ALA A 13 1.11 6.04 -3.68
C ALA A 13 1.42 5.90 -5.17
N SER A 14 0.77 6.71 -5.99
CA SER A 14 0.90 6.61 -7.44
C SER A 14 2.30 6.98 -7.92
N LYS A 15 2.84 8.10 -7.41
CA LYS A 15 4.15 8.61 -7.82
C LYS A 15 5.27 8.00 -6.98
N PRO A 16 6.47 7.88 -7.54
CA PRO A 16 7.62 7.44 -6.76
C PRO A 16 7.98 8.45 -5.69
N VAL A 17 8.63 7.97 -4.64
CA VAL A 17 9.17 8.82 -3.57
C VAL A 17 10.69 8.65 -3.50
N ASP A 18 11.34 9.62 -2.88
CA ASP A 18 12.77 9.52 -2.58
C ASP A 18 12.98 8.47 -1.48
N PHE A 19 13.66 7.37 -1.81
CA PHE A 19 13.84 6.26 -0.88
C PHE A 19 14.88 6.50 0.20
N ARG A 20 15.48 7.69 0.25
CA ARG A 20 16.24 8.12 1.42
C ARG A 20 15.33 8.50 2.58
N LYS A 21 14.06 8.76 2.32
CA LYS A 21 13.07 9.06 3.35
C LYS A 21 12.79 7.84 4.22
N GLY A 22 12.84 8.06 5.53
CA GLY A 22 12.43 7.06 6.51
C GLY A 22 10.95 7.22 6.89
N MET A 23 10.58 6.62 8.02
CA MET A 23 9.19 6.62 8.48
C MET A 23 8.59 8.01 8.58
N ASP A 24 9.32 8.95 9.19
CA ASP A 24 8.81 10.31 9.41
C ASP A 24 8.61 11.05 8.10
N GLY A 25 9.53 10.89 7.15
CA GLY A 25 9.41 11.51 5.84
C GLY A 25 8.24 10.94 5.05
N LEU A 26 8.01 9.65 5.12
CA LEU A 26 6.87 9.01 4.46
C LEU A 26 5.55 9.38 5.13
N ALA A 27 5.51 9.44 6.46
CA ALA A 27 4.34 9.91 7.18
C ALA A 27 4.00 11.36 6.81
N ALA A 28 5.00 12.20 6.64
CA ALA A 28 4.80 13.59 6.20
C ALA A 28 4.18 13.66 4.81
N ILE A 29 4.57 12.79 3.90
CA ILE A 29 3.95 12.70 2.57
C ILE A 29 2.47 12.35 2.70
N VAL A 30 2.14 11.37 3.53
CA VAL A 30 0.73 10.98 3.76
C VAL A 30 -0.09 12.17 4.24
N MET A 31 0.42 12.93 5.20
CA MET A 31 -0.28 14.09 5.75
C MET A 31 -0.37 15.25 4.75
N ASN A 32 0.74 15.60 4.13
CA ASN A 32 0.85 16.85 3.38
C ASN A 32 0.46 16.72 1.91
N GLU A 33 0.70 15.56 1.31
CA GLU A 33 0.40 15.37 -0.11
C GLU A 33 -0.89 14.59 -0.35
N PHE A 34 -1.23 13.64 0.55
CA PHE A 34 -2.43 12.82 0.38
C PHE A 34 -3.59 13.27 1.25
N ASP A 35 -3.35 14.18 2.19
CA ASP A 35 -4.36 14.67 3.13
C ASP A 35 -5.03 13.51 3.89
N LEU A 36 -4.20 12.55 4.31
CA LEU A 36 -4.63 11.38 5.07
C LEU A 36 -3.85 11.31 6.38
N ASP A 37 -4.33 10.48 7.29
CA ASP A 37 -3.69 10.27 8.60
C ASP A 37 -2.81 9.03 8.57
N PRO A 38 -1.46 9.18 8.69
CA PRO A 38 -0.57 8.04 8.69
C PRO A 38 -0.73 7.14 9.92
N PHE A 39 -1.39 7.64 10.96
CA PHE A 39 -1.60 6.91 12.22
C PHE A 39 -3.01 6.30 12.32
N SER A 40 -3.72 6.22 11.21
CA SER A 40 -5.09 5.71 11.17
C SER A 40 -5.19 4.18 11.24
N GLY A 41 -4.09 3.47 11.07
CA GLY A 41 -4.08 2.02 10.89
C GLY A 41 -4.18 1.60 9.42
N ALA A 42 -4.39 2.54 8.51
CA ALA A 42 -4.33 2.25 7.09
C ALA A 42 -2.89 1.93 6.68
N ILE A 43 -2.76 1.16 5.62
CA ILE A 43 -1.47 0.74 5.08
C ILE A 43 -1.14 1.63 3.89
N PHE A 44 0.04 2.25 3.92
CA PHE A 44 0.50 3.13 2.86
C PHE A 44 1.71 2.51 2.18
N ILE A 45 1.65 2.40 0.86
CA ILE A 45 2.62 1.67 0.04
C ILE A 45 3.29 2.65 -0.92
N PHE A 46 4.62 2.68 -0.90
CA PHE A 46 5.43 3.60 -1.70
C PHE A 46 6.41 2.82 -2.55
N ARG A 47 6.75 3.37 -3.72
CA ARG A 47 7.74 2.79 -4.60
C ARG A 47 8.93 3.69 -4.84
N SER A 48 10.06 3.08 -5.13
CA SER A 48 11.22 3.77 -5.66
C SER A 48 10.99 4.18 -7.12
N LYS A 49 11.85 5.04 -7.65
CA LYS A 49 11.75 5.53 -9.02
C LYS A 49 11.70 4.40 -10.05
N ARG A 50 12.47 3.33 -9.84
CA ARG A 50 12.52 2.18 -10.74
C ARG A 50 11.43 1.14 -10.47
N ALA A 51 10.67 1.32 -9.41
CA ALA A 51 9.66 0.35 -8.95
C ALA A 51 10.24 -1.04 -8.66
N ASP A 52 11.51 -1.11 -8.26
CA ASP A 52 12.15 -2.35 -7.80
C ASP A 52 12.24 -2.42 -6.27
N ARG A 53 11.84 -1.36 -5.60
CA ARG A 53 11.83 -1.26 -4.14
C ARG A 53 10.51 -0.69 -3.67
N MET A 54 10.03 -1.23 -2.56
CA MET A 54 8.77 -0.86 -1.95
C MET A 54 8.99 -0.59 -0.47
N LYS A 55 8.40 0.49 0.02
CA LYS A 55 8.29 0.76 1.45
C LYS A 55 6.84 0.82 1.84
N ILE A 56 6.53 0.23 2.97
CA ILE A 56 5.16 0.18 3.49
C ILE A 56 5.22 0.72 4.91
N ILE A 57 4.33 1.66 5.23
CA ILE A 57 4.18 2.12 6.62
C ILE A 57 2.78 1.84 7.12
N VAL A 58 2.69 1.48 8.40
CA VAL A 58 1.42 1.23 9.06
C VAL A 58 1.56 1.52 10.55
N TRP A 59 0.56 2.19 11.13
CA TRP A 59 0.45 2.35 12.58
C TRP A 59 -0.22 1.11 13.15
N ASP A 60 0.47 0.43 14.08
CA ASP A 60 0.02 -0.85 14.62
C ASP A 60 -0.71 -0.72 15.97
N GLY A 61 -0.94 0.50 16.41
CA GLY A 61 -1.58 0.79 17.69
C GLY A 61 -0.60 1.32 18.75
N THR A 62 0.68 1.03 18.62
CA THR A 62 1.70 1.48 19.56
C THR A 62 2.90 2.14 18.88
N GLY A 63 3.06 1.94 17.60
CA GLY A 63 4.18 2.48 16.85
C GLY A 63 3.94 2.44 15.37
N LEU A 64 4.80 3.16 14.66
CA LEU A 64 4.80 3.15 13.21
C LEU A 64 5.77 2.06 12.74
N VAL A 65 5.25 1.13 11.93
CA VAL A 65 6.03 0.03 11.39
C VAL A 65 6.34 0.31 9.94
N MET A 66 7.59 0.11 9.54
CA MET A 66 7.99 0.22 8.14
C MET A 66 8.53 -1.11 7.64
N THR A 67 8.00 -1.55 6.51
CA THR A 67 8.49 -2.72 5.79
C THR A 67 9.20 -2.24 4.53
N TYR A 68 10.34 -2.83 4.23
CA TYR A 68 11.14 -2.52 3.05
C TYR A 68 11.35 -3.81 2.27
N LYS A 69 10.97 -3.80 1.00
CA LYS A 69 11.21 -4.95 0.11
C LYS A 69 11.91 -4.47 -1.17
N ARG A 70 12.99 -5.16 -1.53
CA ARG A 70 13.58 -5.07 -2.85
C ARG A 70 13.24 -6.34 -3.61
N ILE A 71 12.60 -6.19 -4.76
CA ILE A 71 12.26 -7.33 -5.60
C ILE A 71 13.35 -7.54 -6.65
N GLU A 72 13.64 -8.80 -6.94
CA GLU A 72 14.55 -9.17 -8.03
C GLU A 72 13.75 -9.30 -9.33
N GLY A 73 14.42 -9.10 -10.45
CA GLY A 73 13.80 -9.23 -11.78
C GLY A 73 13.26 -7.90 -12.29
N ALA A 74 12.08 -7.95 -12.90
CA ALA A 74 11.54 -6.81 -13.66
C ALA A 74 10.96 -5.68 -12.81
N GLY A 75 10.87 -5.85 -11.50
CA GLY A 75 10.28 -4.87 -10.61
C GLY A 75 8.80 -5.11 -10.32
N PHE A 76 8.23 -4.22 -9.52
CA PHE A 76 6.80 -4.26 -9.20
C PHE A 76 5.98 -3.65 -10.33
N VAL A 77 4.78 -4.19 -10.55
CA VAL A 77 3.82 -3.59 -11.48
C VAL A 77 3.14 -2.41 -10.77
N TRP A 78 3.31 -1.22 -11.34
CA TRP A 78 2.73 0.00 -10.76
C TRP A 78 1.75 0.62 -11.73
N PRO A 79 0.67 1.23 -11.24
CA PRO A 79 -0.29 1.86 -12.13
C PRO A 79 0.30 3.13 -12.75
N ARG A 80 -0.40 3.64 -13.79
CA ARG A 80 -0.05 4.92 -14.40
C ARG A 80 -0.03 6.01 -13.33
N MET A 81 0.96 6.91 -13.40
CA MET A 81 1.06 8.00 -12.44
C MET A 81 -0.15 8.93 -12.52
N THR A 82 -0.76 9.14 -11.36
CA THR A 82 -1.82 10.12 -11.13
C THR A 82 -1.45 10.93 -9.89
N ASP A 83 -2.26 11.89 -9.51
CA ASP A 83 -2.05 12.58 -8.24
C ASP A 83 -2.59 11.74 -7.09
N GLY A 84 -1.88 11.77 -5.97
CA GLY A 84 -2.34 11.17 -4.72
C GLY A 84 -2.16 9.67 -4.63
N VAL A 85 -3.19 9.00 -4.15
CA VAL A 85 -3.16 7.57 -3.85
C VAL A 85 -4.26 6.83 -4.60
N ILE A 86 -4.02 5.54 -4.77
CA ILE A 86 -4.99 4.60 -5.32
C ILE A 86 -5.34 3.60 -4.22
N THR A 87 -6.62 3.36 -4.01
CA THR A 87 -7.07 2.35 -3.06
C THR A 87 -7.05 0.97 -3.73
N ILE A 88 -6.45 0.00 -3.05
CA ILE A 88 -6.43 -1.39 -3.51
C ILE A 88 -6.99 -2.30 -2.42
N ASN A 89 -7.38 -3.51 -2.81
CA ASN A 89 -7.85 -4.50 -1.85
C ASN A 89 -6.72 -5.45 -1.44
N ARG A 90 -7.01 -6.33 -0.49
CA ARG A 90 -6.02 -7.27 0.05
C ARG A 90 -5.46 -8.21 -1.02
N SER A 91 -6.30 -8.76 -1.89
CA SER A 91 -5.85 -9.68 -2.94
C SER A 91 -4.93 -8.99 -3.94
N GLN A 92 -5.26 -7.75 -4.29
CA GLN A 92 -4.42 -6.92 -5.16
C GLN A 92 -3.08 -6.62 -4.49
N PHE A 93 -3.10 -6.31 -3.20
CA PHE A 93 -1.86 -6.06 -2.46
C PHE A 93 -0.96 -7.29 -2.42
N GLU A 94 -1.52 -8.46 -2.16
CA GLU A 94 -0.74 -9.69 -2.13
C GLU A 94 -0.08 -9.96 -3.49
N ALA A 95 -0.81 -9.77 -4.58
CA ALA A 95 -0.26 -9.92 -5.93
C ALA A 95 0.82 -8.88 -6.22
N LEU A 96 0.58 -7.61 -5.87
CA LEU A 96 1.57 -6.54 -6.01
C LEU A 96 2.86 -6.89 -5.26
N PHE A 97 2.73 -7.33 -4.03
CA PHE A 97 3.88 -7.62 -3.16
C PHE A 97 4.75 -8.76 -3.71
N GLU A 98 4.15 -9.69 -4.43
CA GLU A 98 4.86 -10.79 -5.09
C GLU A 98 5.40 -10.42 -6.48
N GLY A 99 5.15 -9.21 -6.94
CA GLY A 99 5.60 -8.77 -8.27
C GLY A 99 4.71 -9.21 -9.41
N LEU A 100 3.49 -9.64 -9.11
CA LEU A 100 2.53 -10.07 -10.12
C LEU A 100 1.73 -8.88 -10.66
N ASP A 101 1.07 -9.08 -11.79
CA ASP A 101 0.18 -8.06 -12.36
C ASP A 101 -1.13 -8.02 -11.58
N TRP A 102 -1.12 -7.28 -10.49
CA TRP A 102 -2.24 -7.16 -9.57
C TRP A 102 -3.44 -6.43 -10.17
N GLN A 103 -3.24 -5.67 -11.25
CA GLN A 103 -4.32 -4.95 -11.93
C GLN A 103 -5.32 -5.89 -12.58
N ARG A 104 -4.92 -7.13 -12.84
CA ARG A 104 -5.78 -8.17 -13.37
C ARG A 104 -6.56 -8.92 -12.29
N VAL A 105 -6.25 -8.68 -11.02
CA VAL A 105 -6.95 -9.32 -9.90
C VAL A 105 -8.28 -8.62 -9.69
N VAL A 106 -9.36 -9.36 -9.95
CA VAL A 106 -10.72 -8.85 -9.76
C VAL A 106 -11.30 -9.52 -8.52
N PRO A 107 -11.71 -8.73 -7.51
CA PRO A 107 -12.29 -9.30 -6.31
C PRO A 107 -13.57 -10.09 -6.65
N ARG A 108 -13.71 -11.24 -6.03
CA ARG A 108 -14.93 -12.02 -6.15
C ARG A 108 -16.02 -11.36 -5.31
N HIS A 109 -17.10 -10.96 -5.96
CA HIS A 109 -18.29 -10.49 -5.26
C HIS A 109 -19.16 -11.68 -4.90
N VAL A 110 -19.28 -11.91 -3.60
CA VAL A 110 -20.18 -12.93 -3.09
C VAL A 110 -21.31 -12.22 -2.36
N ARG A 111 -22.53 -12.48 -2.82
CA ARG A 111 -23.70 -11.94 -2.16
C ARG A 111 -23.82 -12.57 -0.78
N LYS A 112 -23.89 -11.72 0.26
CA LYS A 112 -24.03 -12.20 1.61
C LYS A 112 -25.38 -12.90 1.78
N PRO A 113 -25.41 -14.13 2.33
CA PRO A 113 -26.68 -14.79 2.61
C PRO A 113 -27.55 -13.98 3.55
N VAL A 114 -28.83 -14.03 3.31
CA VAL A 114 -29.82 -13.39 4.18
C VAL A 114 -30.26 -14.41 5.23
N ALA A 115 -30.18 -14.05 6.50
CA ALA A 115 -30.69 -14.88 7.59
C ALA A 115 -32.22 -14.90 7.53
N VAL A 116 -32.80 -16.08 7.68
CA VAL A 116 -34.26 -16.29 7.66
C VAL A 116 -34.75 -16.51 9.05
#